data_68a09f2ea69032c64634da5f1c18d28c
#
_entry.id   68a09f2ea69032c64634da5f1c18d28c
#
_cell.length_a   1.000
_cell.length_b   1.000
_cell.length_c   1.000
_cell.angle_alpha   90.00
_cell.angle_beta   90.00
_cell.angle_gamma   90.00
#
_symmetry.space_group_name_H-M   'P 1'
#
loop_
_entity.id
_entity.type
_entity.pdbx_description
1 polymer ?
#
loop_
_entity_poly.entity_id
_entity_poly.type
_entity_poly.pdbx_seq_one_letter_code
_entity_poly.pdbx_strand_id
1 'polypeptide(L)'
;MLTLARHRRRTWFIVVLASVLVAACGVVAWWLLWRSPVQPAQPAVTTPPQPTTASVETKLLVMGDVYWGRYINDWSMASEQKYAYPFHRLSEFERDNYDAWIADLECPVTNNPKVSSAVEDDTLKFDCSPAYLPEAKKWFTAFTLANNHTDNQGLEGLQETRQHLDEQGVQYFGDFEPERFDDICEVLSLPARVGLSDGTTKQGKLPLVWCGYHGVFKTPSAESVAVIKRYSDLFPVVAMPHSGAEYKAEPDEIKSTFYHALIDGGADVVLGDHPHWVQSTEAYKGKLIVYSLGNFIFDQQFNAEVTRSAAVDMTLSVAAADAPDLDEWLALGETCAAYHDDCLRQATDQHLTKLSLKFHFGVVGSNNSGKIVHRATDTELESIKQRLRWQQTIQQLTGSNSGE
;
A
#
# COMPACT_ATOMS: atom_id res chain seq x y z
N MET A 1 62.64 52.60 -76.75
CA MET A 1 61.53 52.51 -75.78
C MET A 1 60.34 51.66 -76.25
N LEU A 2 60.53 50.55 -76.92
CA LEU A 2 59.43 49.72 -77.47
C LEU A 2 59.43 48.27 -77.01
N THR A 3 60.32 47.85 -76.13
CA THR A 3 60.45 46.43 -75.70
C THR A 3 59.87 46.12 -74.31
N LEU A 4 59.59 47.12 -73.50
CA LEU A 4 59.02 46.90 -72.13
C LEU A 4 57.45 46.80 -72.09
N ALA A 5 56.74 47.24 -73.15
CA ALA A 5 55.29 47.21 -73.17
C ALA A 5 54.67 45.84 -73.55
N ARG A 6 55.50 44.97 -74.25
CA ARG A 6 55.01 43.63 -74.67
C ARG A 6 55.06 42.58 -73.53
N HIS A 7 55.96 42.75 -72.54
CA HIS A 7 56.07 41.78 -71.44
C HIS A 7 55.00 41.97 -70.36
N ARG A 8 54.54 43.23 -70.12
CA ARG A 8 53.49 43.52 -69.13
C ARG A 8 52.13 43.01 -69.58
N ARG A 9 51.80 42.99 -70.89
CA ARG A 9 50.54 42.47 -71.42
C ARG A 9 50.43 40.94 -71.32
N ARG A 10 51.54 40.22 -71.52
CA ARG A 10 51.54 38.75 -71.39
C ARG A 10 51.47 38.27 -70.00
N THR A 11 52.05 38.90 -69.03
CA THR A 11 51.88 38.58 -67.61
C THR A 11 50.47 38.87 -67.07
N TRP A 12 49.83 39.94 -67.51
CA TRP A 12 48.45 40.25 -67.14
C TRP A 12 47.49 39.19 -67.67
N PHE A 13 47.65 38.74 -68.91
CA PHE A 13 46.85 37.67 -69.53
C PHE A 13 47.04 36.33 -68.81
N ILE A 14 48.22 36.00 -68.41
CA ILE A 14 48.49 34.76 -67.70
C ILE A 14 47.87 34.82 -66.24
N VAL A 15 47.98 35.96 -65.55
CA VAL A 15 47.43 36.14 -64.25
C VAL A 15 45.89 36.11 -64.28
N VAL A 16 45.27 36.77 -65.28
CA VAL A 16 43.80 36.74 -65.44
C VAL A 16 43.27 35.36 -65.79
N LEU A 17 44.00 34.64 -66.70
CA LEU A 17 43.63 33.23 -67.02
C LEU A 17 43.74 32.29 -65.80
N ALA A 18 44.80 32.43 -65.04
CA ALA A 18 45.01 31.64 -63.82
C ALA A 18 43.94 31.96 -62.77
N SER A 19 43.51 33.22 -62.59
CA SER A 19 42.50 33.64 -61.65
C SER A 19 41.12 33.10 -62.07
N VAL A 20 40.79 33.08 -63.39
CA VAL A 20 39.53 32.54 -63.90
C VAL A 20 39.47 31.02 -63.72
N LEU A 21 40.60 30.33 -63.96
CA LEU A 21 40.70 28.86 -63.75
C LEU A 21 40.55 28.48 -62.26
N VAL A 22 41.16 29.23 -61.35
CA VAL A 22 41.04 29.01 -59.91
C VAL A 22 39.58 29.27 -59.44
N ALA A 23 38.94 30.35 -59.95
CA ALA A 23 37.52 30.62 -59.65
C ALA A 23 36.60 29.56 -60.21
N ALA A 24 36.86 29.06 -61.48
CA ALA A 24 36.08 27.97 -62.05
C ALA A 24 36.24 26.64 -61.30
N CYS A 25 37.49 26.31 -60.87
CA CYS A 25 37.73 25.12 -60.04
C CYS A 25 37.07 25.25 -58.66
N GLY A 26 37.08 26.46 -58.07
CA GLY A 26 36.42 26.74 -56.79
C GLY A 26 34.92 26.54 -56.86
N VAL A 27 34.25 27.02 -57.93
CA VAL A 27 32.83 26.86 -58.15
C VAL A 27 32.44 25.40 -58.39
N VAL A 28 33.24 24.65 -59.17
CA VAL A 28 33.01 23.23 -59.42
C VAL A 28 33.23 22.41 -58.12
N ALA A 29 34.28 22.72 -57.35
CA ALA A 29 34.52 22.06 -56.06
C ALA A 29 33.39 22.37 -55.04
N TRP A 30 32.96 23.65 -55.00
CA TRP A 30 31.81 24.05 -54.14
C TRP A 30 30.49 23.37 -54.60
N TRP A 31 30.25 23.23 -55.90
CA TRP A 31 29.06 22.55 -56.44
C TRP A 31 29.09 21.02 -56.20
N LEU A 32 30.28 20.39 -56.25
CA LEU A 32 30.49 18.99 -55.93
C LEU A 32 30.39 18.73 -54.40
N LEU A 33 30.87 19.62 -53.56
CA LEU A 33 30.74 19.53 -52.12
C LEU A 33 29.32 19.81 -51.58
N TRP A 34 28.50 20.57 -52.35
CA TRP A 34 27.12 20.87 -51.99
C TRP A 34 26.10 19.85 -52.55
N ARG A 35 26.52 18.95 -53.41
CA ARG A 35 25.70 17.80 -53.74
C ARG A 35 25.87 16.75 -52.64
N SER A 36 25.20 16.98 -51.48
CA SER A 36 24.94 15.89 -50.58
C SER A 36 24.17 14.81 -51.35
N PRO A 37 24.65 13.57 -51.37
CA PRO A 37 23.87 12.49 -51.94
C PRO A 37 22.54 12.49 -51.21
N VAL A 38 21.44 12.61 -51.99
CA VAL A 38 20.09 12.36 -51.45
C VAL A 38 20.11 10.90 -51.00
N GLN A 39 20.31 10.68 -49.72
CA GLN A 39 20.10 9.36 -49.15
C GLN A 39 18.64 8.99 -49.45
N PRO A 40 18.36 7.84 -50.05
CA PRO A 40 17.01 7.36 -50.15
C PRO A 40 16.44 7.36 -48.72
N ALA A 41 15.25 7.98 -48.55
CA ALA A 41 14.56 7.99 -47.25
C ALA A 41 14.50 6.53 -46.76
N GLN A 42 15.18 6.23 -45.65
CA GLN A 42 14.98 4.96 -44.99
C GLN A 42 13.49 4.87 -44.67
N PRO A 43 12.84 3.75 -44.98
CA PRO A 43 11.46 3.55 -44.55
C PRO A 43 11.42 3.84 -43.05
N ALA A 44 10.50 4.70 -42.62
CA ALA A 44 10.28 4.99 -41.22
C ALA A 44 10.14 3.64 -40.50
N VAL A 45 11.09 3.34 -39.62
CA VAL A 45 10.94 2.21 -38.69
C VAL A 45 9.76 2.57 -37.82
N THR A 46 8.59 2.08 -38.17
CA THR A 46 7.41 2.18 -37.31
C THR A 46 7.71 1.33 -36.09
N THR A 47 8.15 1.96 -35.01
CA THR A 47 8.21 1.30 -33.71
C THR A 47 6.81 0.73 -33.43
N PRO A 48 6.68 -0.56 -33.11
CA PRO A 48 5.38 -1.10 -32.72
C PRO A 48 4.79 -0.23 -31.62
N PRO A 49 3.48 0.03 -31.64
CA PRO A 49 2.84 0.79 -30.57
C PRO A 49 3.20 0.13 -29.23
N GLN A 50 3.57 0.93 -28.25
CA GLN A 50 3.82 0.41 -26.90
C GLN A 50 2.52 -0.18 -26.33
N PRO A 51 2.60 -1.32 -25.64
CA PRO A 51 1.43 -1.90 -24.98
C PRO A 51 0.82 -0.89 -23.99
N THR A 52 -0.50 -0.75 -24.02
CA THR A 52 -1.26 0.12 -23.11
C THR A 52 -1.70 -0.66 -21.89
N THR A 53 -1.99 0.03 -20.78
CA THR A 53 -2.59 -0.58 -19.57
C THR A 53 -3.95 -1.19 -19.93
N ALA A 54 -4.17 -2.44 -19.55
CA ALA A 54 -5.43 -3.16 -19.75
C ALA A 54 -6.17 -3.39 -18.43
N SER A 55 -5.46 -3.61 -17.34
CA SER A 55 -6.02 -3.83 -16.01
C SER A 55 -4.99 -3.56 -14.92
N VAL A 56 -5.50 -3.37 -13.70
CA VAL A 56 -4.67 -3.32 -12.49
C VAL A 56 -5.26 -4.26 -11.45
N GLU A 57 -4.40 -4.95 -10.72
CA GLU A 57 -4.77 -5.81 -9.61
C GLU A 57 -3.76 -5.65 -8.47
N THR A 58 -4.26 -5.61 -7.23
CA THR A 58 -3.44 -5.74 -6.02
C THR A 58 -4.07 -6.76 -5.09
N LYS A 59 -3.24 -7.63 -4.52
CA LYS A 59 -3.68 -8.66 -3.59
C LYS A 59 -3.08 -8.44 -2.22
N LEU A 60 -3.93 -8.27 -1.22
CA LEU A 60 -3.57 -7.89 0.13
C LEU A 60 -3.91 -9.01 1.11
N LEU A 61 -3.09 -9.18 2.15
CA LEU A 61 -3.45 -9.95 3.34
C LEU A 61 -3.56 -8.97 4.50
N VAL A 62 -4.77 -8.86 5.08
CA VAL A 62 -5.06 -7.94 6.18
C VAL A 62 -5.31 -8.76 7.45
N MET A 63 -4.52 -8.47 8.47
CA MET A 63 -4.45 -9.22 9.72
C MET A 63 -4.82 -8.34 10.91
N GLY A 64 -5.18 -8.96 12.02
CA GLY A 64 -5.46 -8.29 13.28
C GLY A 64 -4.23 -7.88 14.07
N ASP A 65 -4.35 -8.00 15.39
CA ASP A 65 -3.42 -7.45 16.37
C ASP A 65 -2.03 -8.08 16.27
N VAL A 66 -1.00 -7.25 16.11
CA VAL A 66 0.43 -7.61 16.06
C VAL A 66 1.16 -6.89 17.17
N TYR A 67 1.84 -7.66 18.01
CA TYR A 67 2.58 -7.21 19.16
C TYR A 67 3.83 -8.06 19.38
N TRP A 68 4.98 -7.46 19.73
CA TRP A 68 6.22 -8.20 19.99
C TRP A 68 6.97 -7.76 21.26
N GLY A 69 6.26 -7.16 22.19
CA GLY A 69 6.75 -6.88 23.54
C GLY A 69 6.54 -8.04 24.50
N ARG A 70 6.59 -7.74 25.79
CA ARG A 70 6.24 -8.63 26.91
C ARG A 70 6.76 -10.08 26.72
N TYR A 71 5.91 -11.10 26.83
CA TYR A 71 6.32 -12.49 26.73
C TYR A 71 6.79 -12.91 25.34
N ILE A 72 6.36 -12.26 24.25
CA ILE A 72 6.95 -12.51 22.92
C ILE A 72 8.43 -12.16 22.92
N ASN A 73 8.80 -11.03 23.54
CA ASN A 73 10.22 -10.67 23.67
C ASN A 73 10.99 -11.69 24.51
N ASP A 74 10.42 -12.17 25.62
CA ASP A 74 11.06 -13.21 26.45
C ASP A 74 11.29 -14.51 25.66
N TRP A 75 10.26 -14.97 24.92
CA TRP A 75 10.38 -16.18 24.07
C TRP A 75 11.40 -15.97 22.96
N SER A 76 11.40 -14.80 22.34
CA SER A 76 12.36 -14.42 21.30
C SER A 76 13.80 -14.47 21.84
N MET A 77 14.06 -13.84 22.97
CA MET A 77 15.40 -13.80 23.56
C MET A 77 15.87 -15.17 24.08
N ALA A 78 14.96 -16.06 24.45
CA ALA A 78 15.25 -17.43 24.78
C ALA A 78 15.50 -18.33 23.56
N SER A 79 15.04 -17.93 22.38
CA SER A 79 15.17 -18.66 21.11
C SER A 79 16.51 -18.36 20.43
N GLU A 80 16.98 -19.29 19.57
CA GLU A 80 18.11 -19.04 18.66
C GLU A 80 17.80 -18.01 17.58
N GLN A 81 16.52 -17.87 17.19
CA GLN A 81 16.03 -16.93 16.15
C GLN A 81 16.04 -15.47 16.62
N LYS A 82 16.09 -15.20 17.95
CA LYS A 82 16.07 -13.84 18.50
C LYS A 82 14.93 -13.00 17.90
N TYR A 83 15.23 -11.85 17.33
CA TYR A 83 14.25 -10.92 16.75
C TYR A 83 13.46 -11.49 15.56
N ALA A 84 13.93 -12.56 14.92
CA ALA A 84 13.20 -13.27 13.88
C ALA A 84 12.14 -14.25 14.45
N TYR A 85 12.16 -14.54 15.73
CA TYR A 85 11.32 -15.56 16.36
C TYR A 85 9.82 -15.38 16.08
N PRO A 86 9.17 -14.22 16.35
CA PRO A 86 7.73 -14.08 16.16
C PRO A 86 7.30 -14.20 14.69
N PHE A 87 8.24 -14.00 13.76
CA PHE A 87 8.01 -14.06 12.31
C PHE A 87 8.46 -15.37 11.67
N HIS A 88 9.02 -16.29 12.46
CA HIS A 88 9.73 -17.47 11.98
C HIS A 88 8.87 -18.39 11.08
N ARG A 89 7.56 -18.50 11.36
CA ARG A 89 6.64 -19.35 10.61
C ARG A 89 5.75 -18.58 9.61
N LEU A 90 5.99 -17.29 9.39
CA LEU A 90 5.16 -16.50 8.48
C LEU A 90 5.27 -16.93 7.00
N SER A 91 6.33 -17.67 6.63
CA SER A 91 6.43 -18.29 5.30
C SER A 91 5.28 -19.26 4.98
N GLU A 92 4.61 -19.82 6.00
CA GLU A 92 3.44 -20.68 5.83
C GLU A 92 2.22 -19.95 5.24
N PHE A 93 2.22 -18.62 5.31
CA PHE A 93 1.18 -17.76 4.75
C PHE A 93 1.48 -17.29 3.32
N GLU A 94 2.55 -17.84 2.70
CA GLU A 94 2.86 -17.63 1.28
C GLU A 94 2.96 -16.14 0.89
N ARG A 95 3.86 -15.40 1.58
CA ARG A 95 4.03 -13.94 1.41
C ARG A 95 4.07 -13.50 -0.05
N ASP A 96 4.71 -14.28 -0.93
CA ASP A 96 4.90 -13.94 -2.34
C ASP A 96 3.60 -14.00 -3.17
N ASN A 97 2.53 -14.56 -2.62
CA ASN A 97 1.20 -14.55 -3.23
C ASN A 97 0.46 -13.22 -3.02
N TYR A 98 1.02 -12.30 -2.24
CA TYR A 98 0.42 -11.01 -1.89
C TYR A 98 1.34 -9.85 -2.26
N ASP A 99 0.74 -8.78 -2.72
CA ASP A 99 1.44 -7.54 -3.03
C ASP A 99 1.74 -6.74 -1.76
N ALA A 100 0.84 -6.79 -0.75
CA ALA A 100 1.06 -6.17 0.56
C ALA A 100 0.43 -6.96 1.70
N TRP A 101 1.04 -6.84 2.90
CA TRP A 101 0.48 -7.30 4.17
C TRP A 101 0.27 -6.10 5.09
N ILE A 102 -0.91 -6.02 5.71
CA ILE A 102 -1.34 -4.91 6.56
C ILE A 102 -1.89 -5.49 7.87
N ALA A 103 -1.54 -4.88 9.01
CA ALA A 103 -1.95 -5.34 10.34
C ALA A 103 -2.12 -4.17 11.31
N ASP A 104 -2.63 -4.44 12.51
CA ASP A 104 -2.64 -3.48 13.62
C ASP A 104 -1.36 -3.66 14.47
N LEU A 105 -0.56 -2.61 14.61
CA LEU A 105 0.61 -2.61 15.50
C LEU A 105 0.19 -2.13 16.88
N GLU A 106 -0.15 -3.08 17.75
CA GLU A 106 -0.73 -2.80 19.07
C GLU A 106 0.33 -2.52 20.15
N CYS A 107 1.34 -1.72 19.81
CA CYS A 107 2.32 -1.18 20.74
C CYS A 107 3.07 0.01 20.15
N PRO A 108 3.54 0.98 20.97
CA PRO A 108 4.58 1.90 20.54
C PRO A 108 5.90 1.17 20.35
N VAL A 109 6.72 1.64 19.42
CA VAL A 109 8.06 1.10 19.17
C VAL A 109 9.09 2.13 19.58
N THR A 110 9.74 1.92 20.75
CA THR A 110 10.64 2.92 21.32
C THR A 110 11.98 2.35 21.74
N ASN A 111 12.97 3.24 21.91
CA ASN A 111 14.27 2.92 22.49
C ASN A 111 14.26 2.98 24.03
N ASN A 112 13.12 3.22 24.66
CA ASN A 112 13.02 3.26 26.12
C ASN A 112 13.54 1.97 26.76
N PRO A 113 14.14 2.04 27.96
CA PRO A 113 14.49 0.85 28.72
C PRO A 113 13.27 -0.03 28.96
N LYS A 114 13.36 -1.29 28.52
CA LYS A 114 12.25 -2.23 28.67
C LYS A 114 12.12 -2.66 30.13
N VAL A 115 10.89 -2.62 30.64
CA VAL A 115 10.55 -3.23 31.93
C VAL A 115 10.42 -4.75 31.78
N SER A 116 10.31 -5.50 32.84
CA SER A 116 10.07 -6.94 32.74
C SER A 116 8.66 -7.22 32.21
N SER A 117 8.53 -8.35 31.53
CA SER A 117 7.23 -8.79 30.98
C SER A 117 6.11 -8.86 32.04
N ALA A 118 6.46 -9.24 33.28
CA ALA A 118 5.50 -9.25 34.39
C ALA A 118 5.01 -7.82 34.77
N VAL A 119 5.89 -6.83 34.73
CA VAL A 119 5.51 -5.43 35.01
C VAL A 119 4.67 -4.87 33.85
N GLU A 120 5.03 -5.18 32.62
CA GLU A 120 4.26 -4.77 31.44
C GLU A 120 2.87 -5.42 31.42
N ASP A 121 2.77 -6.68 31.84
CA ASP A 121 1.52 -7.43 31.98
C ASP A 121 0.62 -6.85 33.10
N ASP A 122 1.19 -6.51 34.25
CA ASP A 122 0.46 -5.93 35.39
C ASP A 122 -0.01 -4.49 35.11
N THR A 123 0.80 -3.70 34.39
CA THR A 123 0.49 -2.29 34.12
C THR A 123 -0.25 -2.05 32.83
N LEU A 124 -0.26 -3.01 31.90
CA LEU A 124 -0.74 -2.90 30.52
C LEU A 124 -0.13 -1.71 29.76
N LYS A 125 1.09 -1.34 30.10
CA LYS A 125 1.88 -0.29 29.41
C LYS A 125 2.86 -0.93 28.46
N PHE A 126 2.42 -1.16 27.24
CA PHE A 126 3.19 -1.83 26.20
C PHE A 126 4.34 -0.99 25.67
N ASP A 127 5.39 -1.66 25.25
CA ASP A 127 6.55 -1.06 24.61
C ASP A 127 7.32 -2.11 23.80
N CYS A 128 7.32 -1.97 22.49
CA CYS A 128 8.00 -2.85 21.56
C CYS A 128 9.43 -2.36 21.24
N SER A 129 10.39 -3.30 21.12
CA SER A 129 11.74 -2.92 20.71
C SER A 129 11.83 -2.69 19.20
N PRO A 130 12.47 -1.59 18.72
CA PRO A 130 12.71 -1.36 17.30
C PRO A 130 13.64 -2.39 16.65
N ALA A 131 14.38 -3.18 17.45
CA ALA A 131 15.25 -4.24 16.94
C ALA A 131 14.50 -5.35 16.18
N TYR A 132 13.18 -5.46 16.33
CA TYR A 132 12.34 -6.38 15.55
C TYR A 132 11.99 -5.86 14.15
N LEU A 133 12.01 -4.56 13.92
CA LEU A 133 11.55 -3.96 12.67
C LEU A 133 12.28 -4.44 11.41
N PRO A 134 13.63 -4.69 11.42
CA PRO A 134 14.32 -5.25 10.25
C PRO A 134 13.79 -6.63 9.82
N GLU A 135 13.20 -7.40 10.76
CA GLU A 135 12.55 -8.67 10.47
C GLU A 135 11.08 -8.46 10.07
N ALA A 136 10.34 -7.61 10.80
CA ALA A 136 8.94 -7.32 10.55
C ALA A 136 8.70 -6.77 9.13
N LYS A 137 9.55 -5.84 8.65
CA LYS A 137 9.43 -5.25 7.30
C LYS A 137 9.57 -6.22 6.14
N LYS A 138 10.10 -7.41 6.36
CA LYS A 138 10.15 -8.47 5.34
C LYS A 138 8.75 -9.01 5.03
N TRP A 139 7.81 -8.79 5.95
CA TRP A 139 6.45 -9.29 5.91
C TRP A 139 5.43 -8.18 5.74
N PHE A 140 5.44 -7.20 6.63
CA PHE A 140 4.43 -6.14 6.70
C PHE A 140 4.81 -4.93 5.84
N THR A 141 3.84 -4.48 5.06
CA THR A 141 3.95 -3.28 4.20
C THR A 141 3.47 -2.04 4.94
N ALA A 142 2.42 -2.19 5.76
CA ALA A 142 1.86 -1.10 6.54
C ALA A 142 1.23 -1.58 7.85
N PHE A 143 1.11 -0.63 8.81
CA PHE A 143 0.40 -0.84 10.07
C PHE A 143 -0.63 0.26 10.34
N THR A 144 -1.77 -0.09 10.96
CA THR A 144 -2.56 0.90 11.69
C THR A 144 -1.92 1.17 13.06
N LEU A 145 -1.96 2.44 13.48
CA LEU A 145 -1.51 2.90 14.78
C LEU A 145 -2.70 3.38 15.64
N ALA A 146 -3.93 3.10 15.21
CA ALA A 146 -5.15 3.55 15.85
C ALA A 146 -5.68 2.53 16.86
N ASN A 147 -4.94 2.31 17.96
CA ASN A 147 -5.30 1.37 19.02
C ASN A 147 -5.07 1.95 20.41
N ASN A 148 -5.51 1.23 21.46
CA ASN A 148 -5.44 1.69 22.86
C ASN A 148 -4.05 1.54 23.50
N HIS A 149 -3.06 1.03 22.77
CA HIS A 149 -1.70 0.87 23.29
C HIS A 149 -0.67 1.77 22.62
N THR A 150 -0.97 2.38 21.48
CA THR A 150 0.00 3.20 20.73
C THR A 150 0.51 4.41 21.51
N ASP A 151 -0.26 4.94 22.48
CA ASP A 151 0.13 6.05 23.33
C ASP A 151 0.76 5.63 24.68
N ASN A 152 0.99 4.34 24.92
CA ASN A 152 1.48 3.86 26.21
C ASN A 152 2.84 4.44 26.62
N GLN A 153 3.61 4.94 25.68
CA GLN A 153 4.86 5.68 25.90
C GLN A 153 4.69 7.20 25.64
N GLY A 154 3.44 7.69 25.65
CA GLY A 154 3.10 9.09 25.41
C GLY A 154 3.28 9.53 23.96
N LEU A 155 3.09 10.83 23.72
CA LEU A 155 3.24 11.41 22.37
C LEU A 155 4.66 11.26 21.80
N GLU A 156 5.67 11.33 22.65
CA GLU A 156 7.07 11.14 22.24
C GLU A 156 7.28 9.72 21.74
N GLY A 157 6.71 8.71 22.43
CA GLY A 157 6.76 7.32 22.00
C GLY A 157 6.02 7.06 20.67
N LEU A 158 4.90 7.72 20.45
CA LEU A 158 4.19 7.66 19.16
C LEU A 158 5.02 8.28 18.02
N GLN A 159 5.65 9.43 18.26
CA GLN A 159 6.51 10.07 17.27
C GLN A 159 7.74 9.19 16.96
N GLU A 160 8.36 8.60 17.99
CA GLU A 160 9.47 7.68 17.83
C GLU A 160 9.04 6.41 17.04
N THR A 161 7.84 5.89 17.30
CA THR A 161 7.26 4.78 16.54
C THR A 161 7.15 5.11 15.05
N ARG A 162 6.56 6.26 14.72
CA ARG A 162 6.45 6.74 13.33
C ARG A 162 7.83 6.88 12.68
N GLN A 163 8.79 7.50 13.38
CA GLN A 163 10.16 7.64 12.88
C GLN A 163 10.80 6.28 12.59
N HIS A 164 10.67 5.31 13.48
CA HIS A 164 11.22 3.96 13.27
C HIS A 164 10.57 3.25 12.08
N LEU A 165 9.25 3.40 11.86
CA LEU A 165 8.57 2.85 10.69
C LEU A 165 9.06 3.51 9.40
N ASP A 166 9.20 4.84 9.37
CA ASP A 166 9.75 5.60 8.25
C ASP A 166 11.18 5.15 7.88
N GLU A 167 12.05 5.00 8.88
CA GLU A 167 13.43 4.49 8.70
C GLU A 167 13.48 3.10 8.07
N GLN A 168 12.46 2.28 8.31
CA GLN A 168 12.34 0.94 7.74
C GLN A 168 11.57 0.90 6.41
N GLY A 169 10.94 2.01 6.00
CA GLY A 169 10.10 2.09 4.83
C GLY A 169 8.78 1.33 4.97
N VAL A 170 8.26 1.21 6.20
CA VAL A 170 6.95 0.62 6.50
C VAL A 170 5.95 1.75 6.62
N GLN A 171 4.88 1.71 5.83
CA GLN A 171 3.84 2.72 5.85
C GLN A 171 2.96 2.57 7.10
N TYR A 172 2.25 3.62 7.50
CA TYR A 172 1.32 3.58 8.63
C TYR A 172 0.16 4.55 8.42
N PHE A 173 -0.90 4.36 9.18
CA PHE A 173 -2.11 5.19 9.18
C PHE A 173 -2.81 5.12 10.53
N GLY A 174 -3.67 6.11 10.79
CA GLY A 174 -4.40 6.19 12.04
C GLY A 174 -3.58 6.75 13.21
N ASP A 175 -4.29 7.18 14.24
CA ASP A 175 -3.74 7.73 15.49
C ASP A 175 -4.52 7.19 16.68
N PHE A 176 -3.90 7.14 17.86
CA PHE A 176 -4.60 6.74 19.08
C PHE A 176 -5.70 7.75 19.47
N GLU A 177 -5.56 9.01 19.09
CA GLU A 177 -6.53 10.07 19.39
C GLU A 177 -7.50 10.23 18.18
N PRO A 178 -8.73 9.73 18.29
CA PRO A 178 -9.68 9.72 17.18
C PRO A 178 -10.18 11.11 16.76
N GLU A 179 -9.87 12.16 17.52
CA GLU A 179 -10.19 13.54 17.16
C GLU A 179 -9.03 14.27 16.43
N ARG A 180 -7.94 13.57 16.13
CA ARG A 180 -6.89 14.05 15.22
C ARG A 180 -7.25 13.76 13.78
N PHE A 181 -8.14 14.56 13.24
CA PHE A 181 -8.79 14.33 11.95
C PHE A 181 -7.82 14.18 10.76
N ASP A 182 -6.65 14.81 10.84
CA ASP A 182 -5.67 14.75 9.75
C ASP A 182 -4.83 13.45 9.78
N ASP A 183 -4.79 12.75 10.93
CA ASP A 183 -4.03 11.51 11.11
C ASP A 183 -4.92 10.23 11.01
N ILE A 184 -6.23 10.38 10.83
CA ILE A 184 -7.17 9.23 10.76
C ILE A 184 -6.97 8.42 9.47
N CYS A 185 -6.88 9.09 8.33
CA CYS A 185 -6.81 8.46 7.02
C CYS A 185 -5.52 8.86 6.31
N GLU A 186 -4.85 7.87 5.72
CA GLU A 186 -3.66 8.05 4.90
C GLU A 186 -3.82 7.40 3.52
N VAL A 187 -3.19 7.99 2.52
CA VAL A 187 -3.10 7.38 1.19
C VAL A 187 -1.87 6.48 1.15
N LEU A 188 -2.07 5.19 1.27
CA LEU A 188 -1.01 4.21 1.11
C LEU A 188 -0.76 3.93 -0.37
N SER A 189 0.51 3.94 -0.76
CA SER A 189 0.92 3.53 -2.09
C SER A 189 1.31 2.05 -2.08
N LEU A 190 0.39 1.20 -2.52
CA LEU A 190 0.56 -0.25 -2.46
C LEU A 190 1.05 -0.82 -3.80
N PRO A 191 1.97 -1.80 -3.79
CA PRO A 191 2.38 -2.50 -5.00
C PRO A 191 1.17 -3.12 -5.71
N ALA A 192 1.17 -3.09 -7.05
CA ALA A 192 0.11 -3.64 -7.86
C ALA A 192 0.67 -4.24 -9.16
N ARG A 193 -0.03 -5.24 -9.69
CA ARG A 193 0.25 -5.84 -10.99
C ARG A 193 -0.56 -5.15 -12.07
N VAL A 194 0.13 -4.60 -13.06
CA VAL A 194 -0.45 -3.90 -14.20
C VAL A 194 -0.43 -4.84 -15.41
N GLY A 195 -1.59 -5.31 -15.84
CA GLY A 195 -1.76 -6.08 -17.07
C GLY A 195 -1.72 -5.16 -18.28
N LEU A 196 -1.01 -5.56 -19.34
CA LEU A 196 -0.87 -4.80 -20.57
C LEU A 196 -1.66 -5.42 -21.73
N SER A 197 -1.95 -4.64 -22.75
CA SER A 197 -2.76 -5.03 -23.91
C SER A 197 -2.14 -6.15 -24.76
N ASP A 198 -0.86 -6.43 -24.61
CA ASP A 198 -0.14 -7.54 -25.25
C ASP A 198 -0.14 -8.83 -24.41
N GLY A 199 -0.80 -8.83 -23.24
CA GLY A 199 -0.87 -9.95 -22.32
C GLY A 199 0.32 -10.05 -21.35
N THR A 200 1.29 -9.14 -21.41
CA THR A 200 2.38 -9.07 -20.43
C THR A 200 1.95 -8.30 -19.18
N THR A 201 2.77 -8.36 -18.12
CA THR A 201 2.54 -7.64 -16.87
C THR A 201 3.75 -6.83 -16.49
N LYS A 202 3.52 -5.71 -15.79
CA LYS A 202 4.56 -4.90 -15.12
C LYS A 202 4.14 -4.60 -13.68
N GLN A 203 5.10 -4.23 -12.85
CA GLN A 203 4.83 -3.70 -11.51
C GLN A 203 4.43 -2.23 -11.61
N GLY A 204 3.53 -1.81 -10.72
CA GLY A 204 3.10 -0.45 -10.54
C GLY A 204 2.70 -0.22 -9.08
N LYS A 205 2.18 0.95 -8.77
CA LYS A 205 1.67 1.29 -7.45
C LYS A 205 0.26 1.86 -7.56
N LEU A 206 -0.60 1.41 -6.67
CA LEU A 206 -1.99 1.85 -6.60
C LEU A 206 -2.21 2.62 -5.30
N PRO A 207 -2.68 3.89 -5.35
CA PRO A 207 -2.99 4.64 -4.15
C PRO A 207 -4.33 4.18 -3.59
N LEU A 208 -4.36 3.73 -2.34
CA LEU A 208 -5.54 3.30 -1.59
C LEU A 208 -5.59 4.04 -0.27
N VAL A 209 -6.78 4.50 0.13
CA VAL A 209 -6.96 5.16 1.43
C VAL A 209 -7.23 4.14 2.52
N TRP A 210 -6.49 4.26 3.61
CA TRP A 210 -6.66 3.46 4.82
C TRP A 210 -6.94 4.40 5.98
N CYS A 211 -8.01 4.10 6.74
CA CYS A 211 -8.43 4.92 7.87
C CYS A 211 -8.40 4.08 9.15
N GLY A 212 -7.60 4.46 10.14
CA GLY A 212 -7.53 3.82 11.45
C GLY A 212 -8.37 4.60 12.47
N TYR A 213 -9.14 3.87 13.28
CA TYR A 213 -10.00 4.47 14.31
C TYR A 213 -9.83 3.78 15.66
N HIS A 214 -9.31 4.48 16.65
CA HIS A 214 -9.32 3.99 18.02
C HIS A 214 -10.65 4.32 18.69
N GLY A 215 -11.41 3.29 19.06
CA GLY A 215 -12.75 3.40 19.65
C GLY A 215 -12.94 2.60 20.94
N VAL A 216 -11.86 2.30 21.69
CA VAL A 216 -11.94 1.49 22.92
C VAL A 216 -12.46 2.30 24.10
N PHE A 217 -11.87 3.46 24.39
CA PHE A 217 -12.24 4.28 25.54
C PHE A 217 -13.35 5.27 25.23
N LYS A 218 -13.50 5.63 23.97
CA LYS A 218 -14.50 6.59 23.49
C LYS A 218 -14.85 6.26 22.03
N THR A 219 -16.11 6.13 21.74
CA THR A 219 -16.57 6.00 20.35
C THR A 219 -16.18 7.26 19.57
N PRO A 220 -15.51 7.13 18.41
CA PRO A 220 -15.18 8.26 17.54
C PRO A 220 -16.42 9.10 17.20
N SER A 221 -16.24 10.41 17.14
CA SER A 221 -17.32 11.36 16.85
C SER A 221 -17.84 11.24 15.42
N ALA A 222 -18.99 11.83 15.14
CA ALA A 222 -19.49 11.93 13.77
C ALA A 222 -18.53 12.72 12.87
N GLU A 223 -17.82 13.71 13.41
CA GLU A 223 -16.79 14.48 12.73
C GLU A 223 -15.58 13.61 12.36
N SER A 224 -15.14 12.73 13.28
CA SER A 224 -14.08 11.75 13.00
C SER A 224 -14.48 10.81 11.85
N VAL A 225 -15.70 10.27 11.87
CA VAL A 225 -16.23 9.41 10.81
C VAL A 225 -16.32 10.16 9.47
N ALA A 226 -16.70 11.44 9.50
CA ALA A 226 -16.84 12.27 8.30
C ALA A 226 -15.49 12.52 7.56
N VAL A 227 -14.34 12.25 8.20
CA VAL A 227 -13.03 12.34 7.55
C VAL A 227 -12.95 11.43 6.32
N ILE A 228 -13.58 10.25 6.35
CA ILE A 228 -13.65 9.32 5.21
C ILE A 228 -14.17 10.03 3.95
N LYS A 229 -15.15 10.92 4.11
CA LYS A 229 -15.78 11.60 2.98
C LYS A 229 -14.82 12.48 2.18
N ARG A 230 -13.74 12.99 2.82
CA ARG A 230 -12.70 13.77 2.11
C ARG A 230 -12.03 12.97 1.00
N TYR A 231 -11.96 11.64 1.14
CA TYR A 231 -11.23 10.74 0.25
C TYR A 231 -12.15 9.89 -0.63
N SER A 232 -13.30 9.46 -0.10
CA SER A 232 -14.16 8.46 -0.73
C SER A 232 -14.82 8.91 -2.03
N ASP A 233 -14.77 10.20 -2.37
CA ASP A 233 -15.22 10.72 -3.66
C ASP A 233 -14.21 10.47 -4.80
N LEU A 234 -12.96 10.15 -4.44
CA LEU A 234 -11.87 9.91 -5.40
C LEU A 234 -11.25 8.52 -5.23
N PHE A 235 -10.95 8.10 -4.00
CA PHE A 235 -10.21 6.88 -3.71
C PHE A 235 -11.12 5.76 -3.19
N PRO A 236 -10.73 4.48 -3.40
CA PRO A 236 -11.23 3.37 -2.60
C PRO A 236 -10.76 3.54 -1.14
N VAL A 237 -11.64 3.25 -0.18
CA VAL A 237 -11.36 3.46 1.25
C VAL A 237 -11.57 2.16 2.04
N VAL A 238 -10.54 1.75 2.79
CA VAL A 238 -10.61 0.68 3.79
C VAL A 238 -10.50 1.28 5.18
N ALA A 239 -11.45 0.97 6.07
CA ALA A 239 -11.37 1.38 7.47
C ALA A 239 -10.93 0.20 8.35
N MET A 240 -9.97 0.44 9.26
CA MET A 240 -9.52 -0.51 10.29
C MET A 240 -9.78 0.08 11.68
N PRO A 241 -10.98 -0.09 12.23
CA PRO A 241 -11.29 0.35 13.59
C PRO A 241 -10.86 -0.66 14.64
N HIS A 242 -10.20 -0.19 15.70
CA HIS A 242 -9.82 -0.95 16.90
C HIS A 242 -10.79 -0.57 18.04
N SER A 243 -11.79 -1.42 18.31
CA SER A 243 -12.88 -1.05 19.23
C SER A 243 -13.70 -2.24 19.76
N GLY A 244 -14.55 -1.96 20.75
CA GLY A 244 -15.47 -2.89 21.35
C GLY A 244 -14.98 -3.43 22.69
N ALA A 245 -15.57 -4.54 23.15
CA ALA A 245 -15.20 -5.19 24.41
C ALA A 245 -14.33 -6.41 24.13
N GLU A 246 -13.25 -6.56 24.93
CA GLU A 246 -12.37 -7.73 24.87
C GLU A 246 -13.11 -9.04 25.18
N TYR A 247 -12.63 -10.12 24.56
CA TYR A 247 -13.04 -11.50 24.80
C TYR A 247 -14.54 -11.76 24.61
N LYS A 248 -15.14 -11.06 23.65
CA LYS A 248 -16.53 -11.27 23.23
C LYS A 248 -16.58 -11.93 21.85
N ALA A 249 -17.50 -12.88 21.74
CA ALA A 249 -17.71 -13.63 20.49
C ALA A 249 -18.45 -12.81 19.41
N GLU A 250 -19.24 -11.84 19.82
CA GLU A 250 -20.10 -11.03 18.95
C GLU A 250 -19.89 -9.54 19.26
N PRO A 251 -20.02 -8.67 18.26
CA PRO A 251 -20.02 -7.22 18.48
C PRO A 251 -21.25 -6.81 19.33
N ASP A 252 -21.08 -5.76 20.11
CA ASP A 252 -22.23 -5.08 20.74
C ASP A 252 -22.88 -4.06 19.78
N GLU A 253 -23.97 -3.47 20.20
CA GLU A 253 -24.73 -2.50 19.41
C GLU A 253 -23.94 -1.22 19.13
N ILE A 254 -23.10 -0.78 20.08
CA ILE A 254 -22.27 0.43 19.92
C ILE A 254 -21.25 0.20 18.79
N LYS A 255 -20.53 -0.93 18.84
CA LYS A 255 -19.57 -1.32 17.82
C LYS A 255 -20.21 -1.47 16.44
N SER A 256 -21.37 -2.17 16.38
CA SER A 256 -22.09 -2.38 15.12
C SER A 256 -22.56 -1.05 14.52
N THR A 257 -23.13 -0.16 15.33
CA THR A 257 -23.58 1.18 14.89
C THR A 257 -22.38 2.00 14.37
N PHE A 258 -21.25 1.97 15.06
CA PHE A 258 -20.04 2.66 14.65
C PHE A 258 -19.53 2.13 13.30
N TYR A 259 -19.45 0.81 13.09
CA TYR A 259 -18.95 0.22 11.85
C TYR A 259 -19.91 0.48 10.67
N HIS A 260 -21.23 0.48 10.92
CA HIS A 260 -22.22 0.93 9.92
C HIS A 260 -21.99 2.39 9.53
N ALA A 261 -21.70 3.26 10.50
CA ALA A 261 -21.41 4.68 10.22
C ALA A 261 -20.16 4.87 9.36
N LEU A 262 -19.13 4.03 9.50
CA LEU A 262 -17.94 4.05 8.62
C LEU A 262 -18.30 3.72 7.16
N ILE A 263 -19.12 2.69 6.95
CA ILE A 263 -19.65 2.37 5.60
C ILE A 263 -20.49 3.53 5.06
N ASP A 264 -21.37 4.09 5.88
CA ASP A 264 -22.24 5.21 5.49
C ASP A 264 -21.44 6.49 5.22
N GLY A 265 -20.30 6.66 5.88
CA GLY A 265 -19.30 7.72 5.63
C GLY A 265 -18.53 7.57 4.33
N GLY A 266 -18.57 6.39 3.70
CA GLY A 266 -17.95 6.16 2.40
C GLY A 266 -16.86 5.08 2.37
N ALA A 267 -16.60 4.35 3.47
CA ALA A 267 -15.69 3.21 3.44
C ALA A 267 -16.24 2.10 2.53
N ASP A 268 -15.36 1.44 1.78
CA ASP A 268 -15.71 0.31 0.91
C ASP A 268 -15.62 -1.03 1.66
N VAL A 269 -14.80 -1.09 2.70
CA VAL A 269 -14.59 -2.25 3.56
C VAL A 269 -14.29 -1.79 4.98
N VAL A 270 -14.77 -2.52 6.00
CA VAL A 270 -14.42 -2.31 7.41
C VAL A 270 -13.84 -3.61 7.97
N LEU A 271 -12.61 -3.54 8.50
CA LEU A 271 -11.89 -4.66 9.09
C LEU A 271 -11.47 -4.30 10.52
N GLY A 272 -12.16 -4.86 11.51
CA GLY A 272 -12.01 -4.46 12.91
C GLY A 272 -11.07 -5.33 13.72
N ASP A 273 -10.59 -4.77 14.83
CA ASP A 273 -9.67 -5.40 15.79
C ASP A 273 -10.09 -5.05 17.25
N HIS A 274 -9.23 -5.33 18.23
CA HIS A 274 -9.32 -5.14 19.68
C HIS A 274 -9.92 -6.30 20.48
N PRO A 275 -11.04 -6.95 20.14
CA PRO A 275 -11.59 -7.99 21.02
C PRO A 275 -10.68 -9.16 21.33
N HIS A 276 -9.51 -9.27 20.66
CA HIS A 276 -8.58 -10.40 20.72
C HIS A 276 -9.20 -11.75 20.33
N TRP A 277 -10.49 -11.77 20.06
CA TRP A 277 -11.26 -12.90 19.55
C TRP A 277 -11.79 -12.59 18.17
N VAL A 278 -11.79 -13.58 17.30
CA VAL A 278 -12.50 -13.49 16.03
C VAL A 278 -13.98 -13.26 16.28
N GLN A 279 -14.56 -12.20 15.70
CA GLN A 279 -15.99 -11.91 15.73
C GLN A 279 -16.62 -12.15 14.36
N SER A 280 -17.96 -12.10 14.31
CA SER A 280 -18.73 -12.31 13.08
C SER A 280 -18.41 -11.28 11.98
N THR A 281 -18.89 -11.56 10.77
CA THR A 281 -18.90 -10.63 9.64
C THR A 281 -20.31 -10.26 9.26
N GLU A 282 -20.46 -9.17 8.51
CA GLU A 282 -21.74 -8.69 8.00
C GLU A 282 -21.59 -8.15 6.57
N ALA A 283 -22.61 -8.35 5.74
CA ALA A 283 -22.79 -7.67 4.47
C ALA A 283 -23.74 -6.47 4.68
N TYR A 284 -23.17 -5.30 4.88
CA TYR A 284 -23.95 -4.07 5.10
C TYR A 284 -23.91 -3.20 3.85
N LYS A 285 -25.08 -2.92 3.26
CA LYS A 285 -25.20 -2.15 1.99
C LYS A 285 -24.30 -2.66 0.87
N GLY A 286 -24.16 -4.00 0.76
CA GLY A 286 -23.32 -4.63 -0.25
C GLY A 286 -21.80 -4.55 0.00
N LYS A 287 -21.37 -4.12 1.19
CA LYS A 287 -19.96 -3.97 1.60
C LYS A 287 -19.66 -4.89 2.79
N LEU A 288 -18.39 -5.36 2.84
CA LEU A 288 -17.94 -6.26 3.90
C LEU A 288 -17.61 -5.48 5.18
N ILE A 289 -18.15 -5.96 6.30
CA ILE A 289 -17.70 -5.64 7.65
C ILE A 289 -17.17 -6.91 8.30
N VAL A 290 -15.95 -6.89 8.82
CA VAL A 290 -15.40 -7.88 9.76
C VAL A 290 -15.30 -7.21 11.12
N TYR A 291 -16.01 -7.74 12.11
CA TYR A 291 -16.04 -7.07 13.40
C TYR A 291 -14.77 -7.25 14.24
N SER A 292 -14.06 -8.36 14.10
CA SER A 292 -12.72 -8.54 14.66
C SER A 292 -11.99 -9.68 13.97
N LEU A 293 -10.72 -9.43 13.65
CA LEU A 293 -9.79 -10.42 13.10
C LEU A 293 -9.08 -11.22 14.20
N GLY A 294 -9.00 -10.70 15.44
CA GLY A 294 -8.32 -11.34 16.58
C GLY A 294 -6.79 -11.25 16.50
N ASN A 295 -6.11 -11.89 17.43
CA ASN A 295 -4.65 -11.85 17.61
C ASN A 295 -3.88 -12.55 16.49
N PHE A 296 -3.15 -11.82 15.65
CA PHE A 296 -2.28 -12.45 14.65
C PHE A 296 -0.91 -12.84 15.25
N ILE A 297 -0.18 -11.88 15.84
CA ILE A 297 1.04 -12.13 16.61
C ILE A 297 0.83 -11.52 18.00
N PHE A 298 0.57 -12.35 18.98
CA PHE A 298 0.26 -11.90 20.34
C PHE A 298 0.67 -12.94 21.38
N ASP A 299 0.88 -12.53 22.62
CA ASP A 299 1.36 -13.42 23.69
C ASP A 299 0.26 -14.06 24.54
N GLN A 300 -0.99 -13.73 24.32
CA GLN A 300 -2.11 -14.33 25.04
C GLN A 300 -2.28 -15.81 24.71
N GLN A 301 -2.27 -16.67 25.74
CA GLN A 301 -2.28 -18.13 25.62
C GLN A 301 -3.35 -18.80 26.52
N PHE A 302 -4.21 -18.02 27.20
CA PHE A 302 -5.05 -18.54 28.28
C PHE A 302 -6.29 -19.32 27.80
N ASN A 303 -6.67 -19.22 26.53
CA ASN A 303 -7.70 -20.08 25.89
C ASN A 303 -7.53 -20.13 24.38
N ALA A 304 -8.30 -21.03 23.73
CA ALA A 304 -8.22 -21.22 22.28
C ALA A 304 -8.76 -20.03 21.45
N GLU A 305 -9.59 -19.18 22.04
CA GLU A 305 -10.17 -18.05 21.31
C GLU A 305 -9.14 -16.94 21.08
N VAL A 306 -8.25 -16.68 22.06
CA VAL A 306 -7.18 -15.68 21.92
C VAL A 306 -6.01 -16.17 21.07
N THR A 307 -5.88 -17.48 20.85
CA THR A 307 -4.78 -18.01 20.05
C THR A 307 -5.13 -18.16 18.57
N ARG A 308 -6.42 -18.16 18.20
CA ARG A 308 -6.84 -18.23 16.80
C ARG A 308 -7.24 -16.87 16.27
N SER A 309 -6.88 -16.60 15.02
CA SER A 309 -7.30 -15.37 14.34
C SER A 309 -7.61 -15.62 12.85
N ALA A 310 -8.23 -14.62 12.25
CA ALA A 310 -8.50 -14.57 10.84
C ALA A 310 -7.63 -13.50 10.17
N ALA A 311 -7.24 -13.74 8.93
CA ALA A 311 -6.75 -12.72 8.03
C ALA A 311 -7.65 -12.66 6.80
N VAL A 312 -7.95 -11.48 6.31
CA VAL A 312 -8.71 -11.30 5.07
C VAL A 312 -7.74 -11.28 3.89
N ASP A 313 -7.90 -12.26 2.99
CA ASP A 313 -7.31 -12.27 1.65
C ASP A 313 -8.19 -11.37 0.77
N MET A 314 -7.69 -10.20 0.40
CA MET A 314 -8.44 -9.19 -0.33
C MET A 314 -7.77 -8.88 -1.66
N THR A 315 -8.45 -9.22 -2.77
CA THR A 315 -8.01 -8.84 -4.11
C THR A 315 -8.83 -7.66 -4.61
N LEU A 316 -8.16 -6.59 -5.00
CA LEU A 316 -8.74 -5.39 -5.59
C LEU A 316 -8.33 -5.32 -7.06
N SER A 317 -9.29 -5.12 -7.96
CA SER A 317 -9.00 -5.08 -9.39
C SER A 317 -9.88 -4.10 -10.14
N VAL A 318 -9.37 -3.61 -11.28
CA VAL A 318 -10.10 -2.78 -12.23
C VAL A 318 -9.59 -3.01 -13.65
N ALA A 319 -10.49 -3.05 -14.62
CA ALA A 319 -10.13 -2.99 -16.03
C ALA A 319 -9.99 -1.54 -16.51
N ALA A 320 -9.09 -1.27 -17.43
CA ALA A 320 -8.90 0.08 -17.98
C ALA A 320 -10.19 0.64 -18.64
N ALA A 321 -11.05 -0.23 -19.15
CA ALA A 321 -12.36 0.16 -19.69
C ALA A 321 -13.31 0.73 -18.62
N ASP A 322 -13.13 0.35 -17.34
CA ASP A 322 -13.96 0.79 -16.21
C ASP A 322 -13.32 1.98 -15.44
N ALA A 323 -12.08 2.37 -15.78
CA ALA A 323 -11.34 3.45 -15.12
C ALA A 323 -10.60 4.30 -16.17
N PRO A 324 -11.22 5.36 -16.70
CA PRO A 324 -10.65 6.16 -17.79
C PRO A 324 -9.30 6.80 -17.44
N ASP A 325 -9.07 7.15 -16.18
CA ASP A 325 -7.84 7.80 -15.69
C ASP A 325 -6.87 6.80 -15.03
N LEU A 326 -6.89 5.51 -15.45
CA LEU A 326 -6.12 4.45 -14.77
C LEU A 326 -4.61 4.66 -14.84
N ASP A 327 -4.09 5.16 -15.96
CA ASP A 327 -2.65 5.45 -16.10
C ASP A 327 -2.24 6.64 -15.21
N GLU A 328 -3.09 7.64 -15.06
CA GLU A 328 -2.91 8.79 -14.16
C GLU A 328 -2.94 8.34 -12.70
N TRP A 329 -3.86 7.44 -12.34
CA TRP A 329 -3.90 6.83 -11.00
C TRP A 329 -2.63 6.05 -10.67
N LEU A 330 -2.08 5.29 -11.62
CA LEU A 330 -0.82 4.57 -11.44
C LEU A 330 0.37 5.55 -11.31
N ALA A 331 0.39 6.61 -12.12
CA ALA A 331 1.41 7.65 -12.01
C ALA A 331 1.33 8.39 -10.68
N LEU A 332 0.12 8.69 -10.19
CA LEU A 332 -0.11 9.26 -8.87
C LEU A 332 0.37 8.31 -7.76
N GLY A 333 0.14 7.00 -7.88
CA GLY A 333 0.62 6.01 -6.92
C GLY A 333 2.13 6.04 -6.72
N GLU A 334 2.92 6.28 -7.77
CA GLU A 334 4.37 6.47 -7.65
C GLU A 334 4.73 7.76 -6.89
N THR A 335 3.97 8.83 -7.10
CA THR A 335 4.16 10.11 -6.39
C THR A 335 3.73 9.99 -4.92
N CYS A 336 2.61 9.34 -4.64
CA CYS A 336 2.10 9.10 -3.29
C CYS A 336 3.08 8.29 -2.42
N ALA A 337 3.88 7.41 -3.04
CA ALA A 337 4.92 6.67 -2.32
C ALA A 337 5.98 7.58 -1.66
N ALA A 338 6.19 8.79 -2.21
CA ALA A 338 7.17 9.75 -1.71
C ALA A 338 6.53 10.92 -0.94
N TYR A 339 5.28 11.25 -1.22
CA TYR A 339 4.60 12.46 -0.74
C TYR A 339 3.11 12.17 -0.47
N HIS A 340 2.81 11.22 0.43
CA HIS A 340 1.44 10.76 0.72
C HIS A 340 0.48 11.87 1.15
N ASP A 341 0.94 12.89 1.92
CA ASP A 341 0.13 14.04 2.35
C ASP A 341 -0.42 14.87 1.19
N ASP A 342 0.23 14.82 0.02
CA ASP A 342 -0.16 15.59 -1.16
C ASP A 342 -1.09 14.83 -2.12
N CYS A 343 -1.32 13.55 -1.92
CA CYS A 343 -2.00 12.68 -2.87
C CYS A 343 -3.45 13.11 -3.16
N LEU A 344 -4.21 13.43 -2.12
CA LEU A 344 -5.58 13.92 -2.27
C LEU A 344 -5.63 15.22 -3.07
N ARG A 345 -4.74 16.16 -2.77
CA ARG A 345 -4.63 17.42 -3.49
C ARG A 345 -4.27 17.20 -4.95
N GLN A 346 -3.28 16.35 -5.23
CA GLN A 346 -2.87 16.06 -6.61
C GLN A 346 -3.98 15.38 -7.42
N ALA A 347 -4.70 14.40 -6.85
CA ALA A 347 -5.85 13.79 -7.52
C ALA A 347 -6.93 14.82 -7.85
N THR A 348 -7.19 15.75 -6.93
CA THR A 348 -8.16 16.84 -7.10
C THR A 348 -7.71 17.82 -8.19
N ASP A 349 -6.46 18.27 -8.15
CA ASP A 349 -5.89 19.23 -9.11
C ASP A 349 -5.85 18.66 -10.54
N GLN A 350 -5.64 17.36 -10.68
CA GLN A 350 -5.68 16.63 -11.94
C GLN A 350 -7.11 16.28 -12.41
N HIS A 351 -8.13 16.57 -11.60
CA HIS A 351 -9.54 16.27 -11.88
C HIS A 351 -9.78 14.78 -12.17
N LEU A 352 -9.09 13.89 -11.47
CA LEU A 352 -9.25 12.46 -11.68
C LEU A 352 -10.68 12.01 -11.35
N THR A 353 -11.21 11.11 -12.16
CA THR A 353 -12.48 10.44 -11.85
C THR A 353 -12.28 9.43 -10.72
N LYS A 354 -13.34 9.16 -9.95
CA LYS A 354 -13.27 8.20 -8.84
C LYS A 354 -12.68 6.86 -9.29
N LEU A 355 -11.63 6.41 -8.60
CA LEU A 355 -11.09 5.07 -8.78
C LEU A 355 -12.02 4.06 -8.09
N SER A 356 -12.79 3.32 -8.88
CA SER A 356 -13.70 2.29 -8.40
C SER A 356 -13.12 0.90 -8.65
N LEU A 357 -12.90 0.13 -7.57
CA LEU A 357 -12.31 -1.20 -7.63
C LEU A 357 -13.35 -2.29 -7.36
N LYS A 358 -13.15 -3.46 -7.97
CA LYS A 358 -13.87 -4.68 -7.63
C LYS A 358 -13.12 -5.36 -6.49
N PHE A 359 -13.84 -5.75 -5.44
CA PHE A 359 -13.30 -6.42 -4.26
C PHE A 359 -13.67 -7.89 -4.28
N HIS A 360 -12.69 -8.77 -4.09
CA HIS A 360 -12.88 -10.19 -3.86
C HIS A 360 -12.26 -10.56 -2.53
N PHE A 361 -12.97 -11.36 -1.74
CA PHE A 361 -12.59 -11.68 -0.38
C PHE A 361 -12.42 -13.19 -0.19
N GLY A 362 -11.32 -13.55 0.45
CA GLY A 362 -11.04 -14.85 1.01
C GLY A 362 -10.72 -14.72 2.50
N VAL A 363 -10.58 -15.83 3.20
CA VAL A 363 -10.11 -15.85 4.59
C VAL A 363 -9.01 -16.88 4.77
N VAL A 364 -7.96 -16.46 5.47
CA VAL A 364 -6.86 -17.30 5.92
C VAL A 364 -6.93 -17.39 7.44
N GLY A 365 -6.86 -18.59 7.98
CA GLY A 365 -6.83 -18.79 9.42
C GLY A 365 -5.41 -18.81 9.95
N SER A 366 -5.23 -18.33 11.18
CA SER A 366 -3.99 -18.47 11.92
C SER A 366 -4.22 -18.94 13.35
N ASN A 367 -3.16 -19.43 13.99
CA ASN A 367 -3.17 -19.88 15.37
C ASN A 367 -1.83 -19.54 16.03
N ASN A 368 -1.88 -18.97 17.25
CA ASN A 368 -0.74 -18.61 18.07
C ASN A 368 -0.42 -19.69 19.14
N SER A 369 -1.16 -20.78 19.18
CA SER A 369 -0.90 -21.83 20.17
C SER A 369 0.54 -22.33 20.05
N GLY A 370 1.22 -22.50 21.19
CA GLY A 370 2.64 -22.83 21.18
C GLY A 370 3.57 -21.62 21.08
N LYS A 371 3.06 -20.40 21.32
CA LYS A 371 3.84 -19.14 21.44
C LYS A 371 4.41 -18.58 20.13
N ILE A 372 3.93 -19.07 19.00
CA ILE A 372 4.35 -18.61 17.69
C ILE A 372 3.19 -18.75 16.69
N VAL A 373 2.95 -17.71 15.93
CA VAL A 373 1.89 -17.72 14.91
C VAL A 373 2.24 -18.71 13.79
N HIS A 374 1.27 -19.48 13.40
CA HIS A 374 1.32 -20.40 12.26
C HIS A 374 -0.01 -20.46 11.53
N ARG A 375 0.02 -20.96 10.31
CA ARG A 375 -1.22 -21.16 9.53
C ARG A 375 -2.12 -22.17 10.20
N ALA A 376 -3.41 -21.86 10.30
CA ALA A 376 -4.41 -22.76 10.84
C ALA A 376 -4.54 -24.01 9.97
N THR A 377 -4.77 -25.16 10.61
CA THR A 377 -5.17 -26.38 9.93
C THR A 377 -6.55 -26.23 9.28
N ASP A 378 -6.92 -27.10 8.37
CA ASP A 378 -8.24 -27.06 7.71
C ASP A 378 -9.40 -27.08 8.74
N THR A 379 -9.27 -27.88 9.80
CA THR A 379 -10.27 -27.96 10.88
C THR A 379 -10.39 -26.64 11.66
N GLU A 380 -9.26 -26.02 11.98
CA GLU A 380 -9.23 -24.72 12.64
C GLU A 380 -9.79 -23.63 11.74
N LEU A 381 -9.41 -23.62 10.45
CA LEU A 381 -9.93 -22.68 9.46
C LEU A 381 -11.46 -22.78 9.33
N GLU A 382 -12.01 -24.00 9.28
CA GLU A 382 -13.48 -24.16 9.24
C GLU A 382 -14.16 -23.66 10.52
N SER A 383 -13.54 -23.84 11.70
CA SER A 383 -14.02 -23.27 12.96
C SER A 383 -13.98 -21.71 12.96
N ILE A 384 -12.91 -21.14 12.38
CA ILE A 384 -12.77 -19.67 12.20
C ILE A 384 -13.84 -19.15 11.24
N LYS A 385 -14.05 -19.81 10.09
CA LYS A 385 -15.11 -19.44 9.12
C LYS A 385 -16.51 -19.51 9.72
N GLN A 386 -16.78 -20.51 10.57
CA GLN A 386 -18.04 -20.61 11.29
C GLN A 386 -18.23 -19.43 12.27
N ARG A 387 -17.20 -19.07 13.04
CA ARG A 387 -17.20 -17.90 13.93
C ARG A 387 -17.44 -16.61 13.16
N LEU A 388 -16.78 -16.42 12.03
CA LEU A 388 -16.98 -15.28 11.13
C LEU A 388 -18.37 -15.25 10.47
N ARG A 389 -19.11 -16.36 10.44
CA ARG A 389 -20.30 -16.53 9.57
C ARG A 389 -19.96 -16.27 8.10
N TRP A 390 -18.73 -16.61 7.70
CA TRP A 390 -18.10 -16.20 6.46
C TRP A 390 -18.93 -16.56 5.23
N GLN A 391 -19.35 -17.82 5.12
CA GLN A 391 -20.09 -18.28 3.96
C GLN A 391 -21.41 -17.53 3.75
N GLN A 392 -22.15 -17.23 4.84
CA GLN A 392 -23.38 -16.46 4.77
C GLN A 392 -23.14 -15.05 4.27
N THR A 393 -22.11 -14.39 4.81
CA THR A 393 -21.78 -13.01 4.46
C THR A 393 -21.33 -12.91 3.00
N ILE A 394 -20.47 -13.81 2.52
CA ILE A 394 -20.03 -13.81 1.11
C ILE A 394 -21.20 -14.08 0.15
N GLN A 395 -22.13 -14.97 0.49
CA GLN A 395 -23.34 -15.20 -0.31
C GLN A 395 -24.20 -13.92 -0.43
N GLN A 396 -24.32 -13.14 0.64
CA GLN A 396 -25.06 -11.88 0.62
C GLN A 396 -24.35 -10.82 -0.23
N LEU A 397 -23.02 -10.72 -0.15
CA LEU A 397 -22.22 -9.80 -0.97
C LEU A 397 -22.30 -10.13 -2.47
N THR A 398 -22.26 -11.42 -2.83
CA THR A 398 -22.32 -11.86 -4.24
C THR A 398 -23.74 -11.88 -4.79
N GLY A 399 -24.75 -12.16 -3.96
CA GLY A 399 -26.16 -12.20 -4.34
C GLY A 399 -26.77 -10.81 -4.56
N SER A 400 -26.26 -9.78 -3.89
CA SER A 400 -26.67 -8.39 -4.11
C SER A 400 -26.18 -7.83 -5.47
N ASN A 401 -25.14 -8.40 -6.04
CA ASN A 401 -24.59 -8.00 -7.34
C ASN A 401 -25.33 -8.61 -8.57
N SER A 402 -26.30 -9.52 -8.33
CA SER A 402 -27.08 -10.17 -9.42
C SER A 402 -28.43 -9.52 -9.69
N GLY A 403 -28.70 -8.35 -9.12
CA GLY A 403 -29.99 -7.64 -9.16
C GLY A 403 -29.98 -6.22 -9.76
N GLU A 404 -28.89 -5.80 -10.44
CA GLU A 404 -28.85 -4.55 -11.22
C GLU A 404 -28.67 -4.83 -12.72
#